data_3d84bc56a02a00612674bd86e1456116
#
_entry.id   3d84bc56a02a00612674bd86e1456116
#
_cell.length_a   1.000
_cell.length_b   1.000
_cell.length_c   1.000
_cell.angle_alpha   90.00
_cell.angle_beta   90.00
_cell.angle_gamma   90.00
#
_symmetry.space_group_name_H-M   'P 1'
#
loop_
_entity.id
_entity.type
_entity.pdbx_description
1 polymer ?
#
loop_
_entity_poly.entity_id
_entity_poly.type
_entity_poly.pdbx_seq_one_letter_code
_entity_poly.pdbx_strand_id
1 'polypeptide(L)'
;MKTAVFDPAPPWKAGRCEILTLWHGCTRLDSEGMSAGIDLTRSRLNLDFGRGFYTTTLRRQAVHWAIRRFDSRFVSKIDNWPVVLRFAIRRVELTELKSLSFVLAGYQNEDYWSLVQHCRGSRPGNMNDHLGPVTDDGQWYDAVSGPVVADWRQRAALIGMDQISFHTKSAMALLNGAITSGKTERYECQSNL
;
A
#
# COMPACT_ATOMS: atom_id res chain seq x y z
N MET A 1 -1.64 37.14 -6.24
CA MET A 1 -2.18 35.98 -6.96
C MET A 1 -2.02 34.80 -6.03
N LYS A 2 -3.10 34.21 -5.52
CA LYS A 2 -3.01 32.94 -4.75
C LYS A 2 -2.75 31.84 -5.78
N THR A 3 -1.58 31.23 -5.72
CA THR A 3 -1.29 30.00 -6.44
C THR A 3 -2.29 28.95 -5.96
N ALA A 4 -3.16 28.49 -6.84
CA ALA A 4 -4.04 27.37 -6.53
C ALA A 4 -3.13 26.16 -6.26
N VAL A 5 -3.05 25.75 -5.01
CA VAL A 5 -2.44 24.47 -4.65
C VAL A 5 -3.36 23.40 -5.26
N PHE A 6 -2.89 22.76 -6.32
CA PHE A 6 -3.59 21.64 -6.92
C PHE A 6 -3.38 20.46 -5.98
N ASP A 7 -4.32 20.24 -5.07
CA ASP A 7 -4.38 19.04 -4.26
C ASP A 7 -5.00 17.93 -5.12
N PRO A 8 -4.19 17.00 -5.66
CA PRO A 8 -4.71 15.96 -6.53
C PRO A 8 -5.60 15.04 -5.70
N ALA A 9 -6.87 15.02 -6.04
CA ALA A 9 -7.83 14.14 -5.40
C ALA A 9 -7.31 12.68 -5.42
N PRO A 10 -7.41 11.93 -4.31
CA PRO A 10 -7.02 10.54 -4.29
C PRO A 10 -7.72 9.73 -5.39
N PRO A 11 -7.08 8.67 -5.94
CA PRO A 11 -7.60 7.94 -7.08
C PRO A 11 -9.01 7.36 -6.87
N TRP A 12 -9.45 7.22 -5.62
CA TRP A 12 -10.81 6.79 -5.28
C TRP A 12 -11.86 7.90 -5.32
N LYS A 13 -11.48 9.19 -5.34
CA LYS A 13 -12.42 10.30 -5.54
C LYS A 13 -12.84 10.48 -6.99
N ALA A 14 -11.97 10.11 -7.93
CA ALA A 14 -12.23 10.21 -9.36
C ALA A 14 -12.73 8.87 -9.91
N GLY A 15 -13.98 8.78 -10.31
CA GLY A 15 -14.45 7.60 -11.03
C GLY A 15 -15.95 7.34 -10.88
N ARG A 16 -16.52 6.77 -11.92
CA ARG A 16 -17.95 6.44 -12.00
C ARG A 16 -18.32 5.12 -11.30
N CYS A 17 -17.34 4.28 -10.97
CA CYS A 17 -17.59 3.01 -10.31
C CYS A 17 -17.73 3.19 -8.79
N GLU A 18 -18.78 2.64 -8.21
CA GLU A 18 -19.02 2.67 -6.77
C GLU A 18 -17.95 1.88 -5.99
N ILE A 19 -17.46 0.80 -6.57
CA ILE A 19 -16.47 -0.11 -5.97
C ILE A 19 -15.08 0.13 -6.54
N LEU A 20 -14.11 0.31 -5.67
CA LEU A 20 -12.68 0.24 -6.01
C LEU A 20 -12.17 -1.16 -5.64
N THR A 21 -11.54 -1.82 -6.61
CA THR A 21 -10.85 -3.09 -6.37
C THR A 21 -9.38 -2.83 -6.10
N LEU A 22 -8.90 -3.30 -4.95
CA LEU A 22 -7.50 -3.28 -4.55
C LEU A 22 -6.95 -4.70 -4.45
N TRP A 23 -5.66 -4.85 -4.69
CA TRP A 23 -4.97 -6.13 -4.72
C TRP A 23 -3.73 -6.10 -3.81
N HIS A 24 -3.48 -7.20 -3.11
CA HIS A 24 -2.28 -7.39 -2.29
C HIS A 24 -1.63 -8.74 -2.61
N GLY A 25 -0.35 -8.72 -2.94
CA GLY A 25 0.43 -9.93 -3.20
C GLY A 25 1.14 -10.43 -1.95
N CYS A 26 0.91 -11.67 -1.56
CA CYS A 26 1.49 -12.30 -0.38
C CYS A 26 1.72 -13.80 -0.62
N THR A 27 2.03 -14.55 0.44
CA THR A 27 2.03 -16.02 0.40
C THR A 27 0.78 -16.59 1.08
N ARG A 28 0.50 -17.89 0.89
CA ARG A 28 -0.60 -18.58 1.59
C ARG A 28 -0.52 -18.38 3.10
N LEU A 29 0.65 -18.62 3.69
CA LEU A 29 0.84 -18.48 5.14
C LEU A 29 0.63 -17.03 5.62
N ASP A 30 1.10 -16.04 4.85
CA ASP A 30 0.82 -14.63 5.16
C ASP A 30 -0.70 -14.37 5.10
N SER A 31 -1.40 -14.89 4.07
CA SER A 31 -2.83 -14.69 3.88
C SER A 31 -3.69 -15.32 4.98
N GLU A 32 -3.28 -16.45 5.49
CA GLU A 32 -3.96 -17.11 6.63
C GLU A 32 -3.81 -16.30 7.91
N GLY A 33 -2.63 -15.74 8.16
CA GLY A 33 -2.43 -14.81 9.26
C GLY A 33 -3.32 -13.57 9.19
N MET A 34 -3.62 -13.09 7.99
CA MET A 34 -4.50 -11.94 7.76
C MET A 34 -6.00 -12.28 7.94
N SER A 35 -6.37 -13.57 7.98
CA SER A 35 -7.77 -13.97 8.20
C SER A 35 -8.29 -13.59 9.58
N ALA A 36 -7.40 -13.48 10.56
CA ALA A 36 -7.71 -12.99 11.90
C ALA A 36 -7.71 -11.45 11.99
N GLY A 37 -7.30 -10.77 10.92
CA GLY A 37 -7.15 -9.33 10.81
C GLY A 37 -5.75 -8.94 10.35
N ILE A 38 -5.68 -7.78 9.68
CA ILE A 38 -4.42 -7.21 9.21
C ILE A 38 -3.72 -6.55 10.41
N ASP A 39 -2.52 -7.05 10.72
CA ASP A 39 -1.68 -6.55 11.80
C ASP A 39 -0.51 -5.72 11.22
N LEU A 40 -0.55 -4.41 11.43
CA LEU A 40 0.50 -3.49 10.97
C LEU A 40 1.85 -3.73 11.65
N THR A 41 1.88 -4.33 12.83
CA THR A 41 3.15 -4.61 13.53
C THR A 41 4.01 -5.61 12.76
N ARG A 42 3.40 -6.45 11.93
CA ARG A 42 4.06 -7.42 11.04
C ARG A 42 4.56 -6.80 9.73
N SER A 43 4.17 -5.56 9.43
CA SER A 43 4.66 -4.85 8.26
C SER A 43 6.12 -4.46 8.43
N ARG A 44 6.85 -4.49 7.31
CA ARG A 44 8.24 -4.03 7.28
C ARG A 44 8.30 -2.53 7.56
N LEU A 45 9.38 -2.14 8.20
CA LEU A 45 9.84 -0.75 8.26
C LEU A 45 10.43 -0.37 6.89
N ASN A 46 10.85 0.82 6.67
CA ASN A 46 11.63 1.26 5.50
C ASN A 46 10.96 0.92 4.14
N LEU A 47 9.64 1.01 4.07
CA LEU A 47 8.88 0.98 2.81
C LEU A 47 8.71 2.41 2.26
N ASP A 48 8.22 2.55 1.04
CA ASP A 48 8.16 3.85 0.34
C ASP A 48 7.42 4.93 1.13
N PHE A 49 6.33 4.55 1.80
CA PHE A 49 5.52 5.43 2.64
C PHE A 49 5.53 4.98 4.12
N GLY A 50 6.60 4.31 4.55
CA GLY A 50 6.75 3.81 5.92
C GLY A 50 5.97 2.54 6.22
N ARG A 51 5.78 2.24 7.50
CA ARG A 51 5.05 1.05 7.94
C ARG A 51 3.58 1.16 7.55
N GLY A 52 3.06 0.20 6.81
CA GLY A 52 1.68 0.18 6.36
C GLY A 52 1.30 -1.15 5.71
N PHE A 53 0.02 -1.31 5.41
CA PHE A 53 -0.48 -2.39 4.58
C PHE A 53 -0.61 -1.90 3.14
N TYR A 54 0.16 -2.48 2.23
CA TYR A 54 0.31 -2.01 0.85
C TYR A 54 -0.57 -2.78 -0.11
N THR A 55 -1.27 -2.07 -0.95
CA THR A 55 -2.12 -2.59 -2.03
C THR A 55 -1.79 -1.90 -3.34
N THR A 56 -2.37 -2.39 -4.44
CA THR A 56 -2.29 -1.77 -5.77
C THR A 56 -3.65 -1.89 -6.47
N THR A 57 -3.94 -1.01 -7.43
CA THR A 57 -5.09 -1.17 -8.31
C THR A 57 -4.85 -2.20 -9.42
N LEU A 58 -3.61 -2.65 -9.61
CA LEU A 58 -3.18 -3.51 -10.70
C LEU A 58 -3.00 -4.96 -10.23
N ARG A 59 -3.92 -5.85 -10.60
CA ARG A 59 -3.82 -7.28 -10.28
C ARG A 59 -2.47 -7.90 -10.69
N ARG A 60 -2.00 -7.60 -11.91
CA ARG A 60 -0.71 -8.13 -12.41
C ARG A 60 0.47 -7.76 -11.54
N GLN A 61 0.47 -6.55 -10.97
CA GLN A 61 1.50 -6.09 -10.04
C GLN A 61 1.45 -6.88 -8.74
N ALA A 62 0.26 -7.12 -8.18
CA ALA A 62 0.09 -7.94 -6.99
C ALA A 62 0.56 -9.39 -7.21
N VAL A 63 0.28 -9.98 -8.39
CA VAL A 63 0.80 -11.31 -8.78
C VAL A 63 2.33 -11.32 -8.77
N HIS A 64 2.94 -10.33 -9.41
CA HIS A 64 4.40 -10.22 -9.43
C HIS A 64 5.00 -10.12 -8.03
N TRP A 65 4.40 -9.31 -7.15
CA TRP A 65 4.85 -9.19 -5.76
C TRP A 65 4.65 -10.48 -4.96
N ALA A 66 3.54 -11.20 -5.18
CA ALA A 66 3.29 -12.49 -4.53
C ALA A 66 4.38 -13.52 -4.89
N ILE A 67 4.74 -13.62 -6.16
CA ILE A 67 5.81 -14.51 -6.66
C ILE A 67 7.16 -14.08 -6.06
N ARG A 68 7.53 -12.82 -6.16
CA ARG A 68 8.77 -12.31 -5.55
C ARG A 68 8.84 -12.52 -4.03
N ARG A 69 7.72 -12.37 -3.34
CA ARG A 69 7.63 -12.65 -1.90
C ARG A 69 7.89 -14.13 -1.62
N PHE A 70 7.24 -15.01 -2.38
CA PHE A 70 7.41 -16.44 -2.26
C PHE A 70 8.84 -16.88 -2.57
N ASP A 71 9.48 -16.34 -3.62
CA ASP A 71 10.83 -16.68 -4.02
C ASP A 71 11.92 -16.22 -3.06
N SER A 72 11.55 -15.36 -2.11
CA SER A 72 12.49 -14.92 -1.08
C SER A 72 13.02 -16.10 -0.28
N ARG A 73 14.33 -16.16 -0.05
CA ARG A 73 15.02 -17.18 0.75
C ARG A 73 14.54 -17.25 2.22
N PHE A 74 13.88 -16.21 2.68
CA PHE A 74 13.38 -16.11 4.05
C PHE A 74 11.95 -16.64 4.22
N VAL A 75 11.35 -17.15 3.15
CA VAL A 75 9.98 -17.65 3.16
C VAL A 75 10.00 -19.18 3.03
N SER A 76 9.31 -19.85 3.94
CA SER A 76 9.12 -21.30 3.86
C SER A 76 8.39 -21.67 2.56
N LYS A 77 8.85 -22.76 1.92
CA LYS A 77 8.21 -23.34 0.76
C LYS A 77 7.25 -24.49 1.12
N ILE A 78 7.31 -24.96 2.36
CA ILE A 78 6.50 -26.09 2.84
C ILE A 78 5.06 -25.59 2.99
N ASP A 79 4.14 -26.25 2.31
CA ASP A 79 2.70 -25.91 2.27
C ASP A 79 2.43 -24.42 2.02
N ASN A 80 3.23 -23.80 1.16
CA ASN A 80 3.17 -22.38 0.89
C ASN A 80 3.29 -22.11 -0.62
N TRP A 81 2.58 -21.07 -1.11
CA TRP A 81 2.59 -20.65 -2.51
C TRP A 81 2.21 -19.17 -2.62
N PRO A 82 2.42 -18.55 -3.80
CA PRO A 82 2.01 -17.17 -4.04
C PRO A 82 0.48 -17.04 -4.01
N VAL A 83 -0.01 -16.00 -3.34
CA VAL A 83 -1.44 -15.69 -3.22
C VAL A 83 -1.67 -14.21 -3.48
N VAL A 84 -2.78 -13.87 -4.12
CA VAL A 84 -3.25 -12.50 -4.27
C VAL A 84 -4.56 -12.34 -3.54
N LEU A 85 -4.62 -11.38 -2.63
CA LEU A 85 -5.85 -10.97 -1.98
C LEU A 85 -6.52 -9.87 -2.79
N ARG A 86 -7.84 -9.93 -2.92
CA ARG A 86 -8.67 -8.91 -3.53
C ARG A 86 -9.53 -8.24 -2.46
N PHE A 87 -9.52 -6.93 -2.44
CA PHE A 87 -10.37 -6.09 -1.61
C PHE A 87 -11.33 -5.31 -2.51
N ALA A 88 -12.62 -5.53 -2.36
CA ALA A 88 -13.66 -4.77 -3.06
C ALA A 88 -14.26 -3.76 -2.08
N ILE A 89 -13.85 -2.51 -2.16
CA ILE A 89 -14.17 -1.47 -1.18
C ILE A 89 -15.06 -0.41 -1.84
N ARG A 90 -16.11 0.00 -1.15
CA ARG A 90 -16.94 1.11 -1.62
C ARG A 90 -16.12 2.40 -1.57
N ARG A 91 -16.16 3.17 -2.65
CA ARG A 91 -15.40 4.43 -2.73
C ARG A 91 -15.78 5.42 -1.64
N VAL A 92 -17.06 5.45 -1.25
CA VAL A 92 -17.53 6.30 -0.17
C VAL A 92 -16.83 5.99 1.15
N GLU A 93 -16.56 4.72 1.43
CA GLU A 93 -15.84 4.31 2.66
C GLU A 93 -14.38 4.79 2.66
N LEU A 94 -13.76 4.87 1.47
CA LEU A 94 -12.40 5.41 1.34
C LEU A 94 -12.35 6.94 1.44
N THR A 95 -13.45 7.64 1.13
CA THR A 95 -13.48 9.11 1.23
C THR A 95 -13.50 9.60 2.68
N GLU A 96 -13.85 8.75 3.63
CA GLU A 96 -13.80 9.06 5.06
C GLU A 96 -12.37 9.04 5.63
N LEU A 97 -11.42 8.47 4.87
CA LEU A 97 -10.03 8.39 5.29
C LEU A 97 -9.28 9.68 4.98
N LYS A 98 -8.45 10.12 5.93
CA LYS A 98 -7.46 11.17 5.69
C LYS A 98 -6.41 10.63 4.71
N SER A 99 -6.33 11.21 3.51
CA SER A 99 -5.56 10.64 2.42
C SER A 99 -4.55 11.62 1.84
N LEU A 100 -3.34 11.14 1.58
CA LEU A 100 -2.30 11.82 0.83
C LEU A 100 -2.10 11.12 -0.51
N SER A 101 -2.09 11.86 -1.62
CA SER A 101 -1.99 11.27 -2.96
C SER A 101 -0.92 11.96 -3.80
N PHE A 102 -0.05 11.15 -4.39
CA PHE A 102 0.94 11.57 -5.36
C PHE A 102 0.59 11.01 -6.74
N VAL A 103 0.30 11.89 -7.68
CA VAL A 103 -0.06 11.48 -9.05
C VAL A 103 1.17 11.17 -9.90
N LEU A 104 2.25 11.94 -9.67
CA LEU A 104 3.50 11.81 -10.41
C LEU A 104 4.67 11.72 -9.43
N ALA A 105 5.62 10.85 -9.76
CA ALA A 105 6.92 10.78 -9.13
C ALA A 105 8.00 11.21 -10.14
N GLY A 106 7.83 12.38 -10.74
CA GLY A 106 8.88 13.00 -11.53
C GLY A 106 10.10 13.29 -10.66
N TYR A 107 11.29 13.30 -11.23
CA TYR A 107 12.55 13.57 -10.49
C TYR A 107 12.49 14.85 -9.65
N GLN A 108 11.74 15.84 -10.10
CA GLN A 108 11.59 17.16 -9.46
C GLN A 108 10.44 17.23 -8.44
N ASN A 109 9.72 16.14 -8.18
CA ASN A 109 8.66 16.14 -7.17
C ASN A 109 9.27 16.02 -5.77
N GLU A 110 9.64 17.16 -5.18
CA GLU A 110 10.34 17.20 -3.90
C GLU A 110 9.51 16.61 -2.75
N ASP A 111 8.21 16.85 -2.71
CA ASP A 111 7.33 16.35 -1.64
C ASP A 111 7.28 14.83 -1.64
N TYR A 112 7.13 14.22 -2.82
CA TYR A 112 7.14 12.78 -2.97
C TYR A 112 8.48 12.17 -2.53
N TRP A 113 9.60 12.72 -3.04
CA TRP A 113 10.90 12.16 -2.75
C TRP A 113 11.36 12.43 -1.32
N SER A 114 10.99 13.56 -0.73
CA SER A 114 11.25 13.85 0.68
C SER A 114 10.55 12.84 1.58
N LEU A 115 9.27 12.52 1.32
CA LEU A 115 8.54 11.49 2.04
C LEU A 115 9.21 10.12 1.88
N VAL A 116 9.51 9.71 0.65
CA VAL A 116 10.14 8.40 0.37
C VAL A 116 11.50 8.29 1.05
N GLN A 117 12.34 9.33 0.96
CA GLN A 117 13.66 9.36 1.59
C GLN A 117 13.57 9.29 3.11
N HIS A 118 12.62 10.03 3.72
CA HIS A 118 12.34 9.93 5.14
C HIS A 118 11.98 8.50 5.54
N CYS A 119 10.98 7.91 4.89
CA CYS A 119 10.49 6.57 5.23
C CYS A 119 11.53 5.47 4.99
N ARG A 120 12.29 5.54 3.89
CA ARG A 120 13.31 4.56 3.51
C ARG A 120 14.62 4.74 4.26
N GLY A 121 14.96 5.98 4.62
CA GLY A 121 16.21 6.35 5.29
C GLY A 121 16.19 6.20 6.81
N SER A 122 15.02 6.01 7.41
CA SER A 122 14.87 5.88 8.85
C SER A 122 15.69 4.72 9.40
N ARG A 123 16.51 5.00 10.43
CA ARG A 123 17.32 3.96 11.07
C ARG A 123 16.46 3.07 11.97
N PRO A 124 16.69 1.74 11.99
CA PRO A 124 16.05 0.87 12.95
C PRO A 124 16.33 1.36 14.38
N GLY A 125 15.30 1.56 15.17
CA GLY A 125 15.41 1.99 16.57
C GLY A 125 14.86 3.37 16.88
N ASN A 126 14.57 4.22 15.90
CA ASN A 126 13.86 5.46 16.14
C ASN A 126 12.36 5.23 16.00
N MET A 127 11.65 5.10 17.11
CA MET A 127 10.24 4.72 17.15
C MET A 127 9.32 5.72 16.44
N ASN A 128 9.71 6.99 16.35
CA ASN A 128 8.92 8.04 15.73
C ASN A 128 9.01 8.05 14.21
N ASP A 129 10.03 7.45 13.62
CA ASP A 129 10.29 7.45 12.18
C ASP A 129 9.52 6.34 11.42
N HIS A 130 8.76 5.52 12.13
CA HIS A 130 8.18 4.29 11.56
C HIS A 130 6.73 4.42 11.16
N LEU A 131 6.19 5.57 11.36
CA LEU A 131 4.76 5.68 11.50
C LEU A 131 4.07 6.21 10.25
N GLY A 132 4.83 6.44 9.19
CA GLY A 132 4.29 6.98 7.95
C GLY A 132 4.11 8.51 8.00
N PRO A 133 3.55 9.09 6.95
CA PRO A 133 3.38 10.53 6.83
C PRO A 133 2.36 11.06 7.82
N VAL A 134 2.62 12.25 8.36
CA VAL A 134 1.73 12.96 9.28
C VAL A 134 1.04 14.12 8.57
N THR A 135 -0.16 14.45 9.03
CA THR A 135 -0.91 15.63 8.64
C THR A 135 -0.36 16.88 9.36
N ASP A 136 -0.78 18.08 8.95
CA ASP A 136 -0.37 19.34 9.55
C ASP A 136 -0.69 19.43 11.06
N ASP A 137 -1.73 18.72 11.51
CA ASP A 137 -2.11 18.59 12.92
C ASP A 137 -1.35 17.49 13.68
N GLY A 138 -0.32 16.92 13.08
CA GLY A 138 0.53 15.88 13.67
C GLY A 138 -0.10 14.49 13.72
N GLN A 139 -1.26 14.31 13.08
CA GLN A 139 -1.89 13.00 12.93
C GLN A 139 -1.36 12.29 11.69
N TRP A 140 -1.47 10.99 11.66
CA TRP A 140 -1.09 10.24 10.48
C TRP A 140 -2.17 10.24 9.42
N TYR A 141 -1.74 10.24 8.15
CA TYR A 141 -2.64 9.90 7.08
C TYR A 141 -3.10 8.45 7.22
N ASP A 142 -4.39 8.23 7.06
CA ASP A 142 -4.96 6.89 7.04
C ASP A 142 -4.48 6.10 5.84
N ALA A 143 -4.37 6.78 4.69
CA ALA A 143 -3.93 6.18 3.43
C ALA A 143 -3.01 7.12 2.65
N VAL A 144 -1.98 6.54 2.03
CA VAL A 144 -1.09 7.23 1.10
C VAL A 144 -1.07 6.50 -0.22
N SER A 145 -1.24 7.22 -1.32
CA SER A 145 -1.19 6.64 -2.67
C SER A 145 -0.14 7.33 -3.53
N GLY A 146 0.48 6.57 -4.43
CA GLY A 146 1.46 7.12 -5.36
C GLY A 146 2.11 6.05 -6.24
N PRO A 147 3.05 6.45 -7.09
CA PRO A 147 3.87 5.54 -7.87
C PRO A 147 4.72 4.61 -6.99
N VAL A 148 5.13 3.48 -7.54
CA VAL A 148 6.06 2.55 -6.87
C VAL A 148 7.49 3.00 -7.12
N VAL A 149 8.31 3.02 -6.08
CA VAL A 149 9.73 3.39 -6.17
C VAL A 149 10.55 2.26 -6.78
N ALA A 150 11.33 2.56 -7.81
CA ALA A 150 12.34 1.67 -8.37
C ALA A 150 13.68 1.81 -7.61
N ASP A 151 14.16 3.03 -7.50
CA ASP A 151 15.36 3.39 -6.75
C ASP A 151 15.16 4.76 -6.07
N TRP A 152 15.06 4.75 -4.74
CA TRP A 152 14.80 5.98 -3.99
C TRP A 152 16.03 6.92 -3.91
N ARG A 153 17.25 6.37 -4.05
CA ARG A 153 18.46 7.19 -4.04
C ARG A 153 18.63 7.94 -5.36
N GLN A 154 18.21 7.31 -6.46
CA GLN A 154 18.24 7.90 -7.80
C GLN A 154 16.94 8.62 -8.17
N ARG A 155 15.96 8.69 -7.25
CA ARG A 155 14.64 9.28 -7.49
C ARG A 155 13.95 8.69 -8.72
N ALA A 156 14.00 7.38 -8.85
CA ALA A 156 13.41 6.65 -9.95
C ALA A 156 12.14 5.91 -9.50
N ALA A 157 11.04 6.08 -10.23
CA ALA A 157 9.79 5.38 -10.01
C ALA A 157 9.47 4.42 -11.16
N LEU A 158 8.72 3.36 -10.89
CA LEU A 158 8.26 2.40 -11.88
C LEU A 158 7.08 2.98 -12.66
N ILE A 159 7.22 3.05 -13.97
CA ILE A 159 6.16 3.56 -14.85
C ILE A 159 5.00 2.56 -14.91
N GLY A 160 3.77 3.08 -14.78
CA GLY A 160 2.55 2.28 -14.89
C GLY A 160 2.32 1.32 -13.72
N MET A 161 2.96 1.55 -12.59
CA MET A 161 2.74 0.86 -11.32
C MET A 161 2.29 1.85 -10.25
N ASP A 162 1.34 1.43 -9.42
CA ASP A 162 0.81 2.22 -8.32
C ASP A 162 0.92 1.48 -6.99
N GLN A 163 0.82 2.22 -5.91
CA GLN A 163 0.66 1.66 -4.57
C GLN A 163 -0.26 2.53 -3.73
N ILE A 164 -1.03 1.88 -2.90
CA ILE A 164 -1.85 2.51 -1.88
C ILE A 164 -1.51 1.81 -0.56
N SER A 165 -0.99 2.57 0.38
CA SER A 165 -0.63 2.09 1.71
C SER A 165 -1.60 2.61 2.76
N PHE A 166 -1.94 1.77 3.71
CA PHE A 166 -2.87 2.06 4.79
C PHE A 166 -2.13 1.97 6.11
N HIS A 167 -2.28 2.98 6.99
CA HIS A 167 -1.37 3.21 8.11
C HIS A 167 -2.03 3.22 9.49
N THR A 168 -3.34 3.42 9.58
CA THR A 168 -4.03 3.64 10.85
C THR A 168 -4.99 2.50 11.21
N LYS A 169 -5.44 2.51 12.47
CA LYS A 169 -6.47 1.57 12.93
C LYS A 169 -7.78 1.74 12.17
N SER A 170 -8.17 2.98 11.82
CA SER A 170 -9.36 3.27 11.02
C SER A 170 -9.26 2.63 9.64
N ALA A 171 -8.12 2.79 8.97
CA ALA A 171 -7.86 2.17 7.68
C ALA A 171 -7.83 0.64 7.76
N MET A 172 -7.26 0.07 8.83
CA MET A 172 -7.28 -1.39 9.05
C MET A 172 -8.67 -1.91 9.33
N ALA A 173 -9.50 -1.18 10.07
CA ALA A 173 -10.90 -1.58 10.32
C ALA A 173 -11.68 -1.69 9.01
N LEU A 174 -11.47 -0.76 8.07
CA LEU A 174 -12.06 -0.80 6.74
C LEU A 174 -11.63 -2.06 5.96
N LEU A 175 -10.34 -2.35 5.92
CA LEU A 175 -9.81 -3.52 5.21
C LEU A 175 -10.24 -4.84 5.87
N ASN A 176 -10.20 -4.91 7.19
CA ASN A 176 -10.65 -6.09 7.94
C ASN A 176 -12.15 -6.35 7.77
N GLY A 177 -12.95 -5.29 7.70
CA GLY A 177 -14.37 -5.37 7.36
C GLY A 177 -14.61 -5.97 5.96
N ALA A 178 -13.74 -5.66 4.99
CA ALA A 178 -13.79 -6.26 3.67
C ALA A 178 -13.46 -7.77 3.69
N ILE A 179 -12.50 -8.20 4.51
CA ILE A 179 -12.19 -9.62 4.72
C ILE A 179 -13.39 -10.36 5.33
N THR A 180 -13.96 -9.83 6.40
CA THR A 180 -15.06 -10.46 7.14
C THR A 180 -16.35 -10.55 6.32
N SER A 181 -16.60 -9.56 5.47
CA SER A 181 -17.80 -9.50 4.63
C SER A 181 -17.73 -10.33 3.34
N GLY A 182 -16.68 -11.13 3.14
CA GLY A 182 -16.46 -11.88 1.89
C GLY A 182 -16.09 -11.02 0.69
N LYS A 183 -15.81 -9.72 0.88
CA LYS A 183 -15.34 -8.81 -0.16
C LYS A 183 -13.87 -9.05 -0.54
N THR A 184 -13.18 -9.92 0.17
CA THR A 184 -11.80 -10.31 -0.08
C THR A 184 -11.77 -11.69 -0.70
N GLU A 185 -11.18 -11.80 -1.87
CA GLU A 185 -11.02 -13.06 -2.59
C GLU A 185 -9.53 -13.43 -2.64
N ARG A 186 -9.24 -14.72 -2.51
CA ARG A 186 -7.89 -15.27 -2.63
C ARG A 186 -7.75 -15.92 -3.99
N TYR A 187 -6.71 -15.54 -4.69
CA TYR A 187 -6.35 -16.14 -5.97
C TYR A 187 -4.98 -16.79 -5.83
N GLU A 188 -4.92 -18.07 -6.07
CA GLU A 188 -3.66 -18.79 -6.21
C GLU A 188 -3.00 -18.36 -7.53
N CYS A 189 -1.74 -18.01 -7.47
CA CYS A 189 -0.96 -17.75 -8.68
C CYS A 189 -0.51 -19.11 -9.21
N GLN A 190 -1.20 -19.62 -10.22
CA GLN A 190 -0.68 -20.80 -10.94
C GLN A 190 0.65 -20.38 -11.57
N SER A 191 1.73 -20.96 -11.07
CA SER A 191 3.02 -20.94 -11.74
C SER A 191 2.91 -21.89 -12.94
N ASN A 192 2.59 -21.35 -14.11
CA ASN A 192 2.95 -22.04 -15.34
C ASN A 192 4.49 -21.99 -15.42
N LEU A 193 5.13 -23.00 -14.85
CA LEU A 193 6.52 -23.33 -15.11
C LEU A 193 6.65 -23.99 -16.49
#